data_f9d57c9f6fb635df89d15618cd8561b1
#
_entry.id   f9d57c9f6fb635df89d15618cd8561b1
#
_cell.length_a   1.000
_cell.length_b   1.000
_cell.length_c   1.000
_cell.angle_alpha   90.00
_cell.angle_beta   90.00
_cell.angle_gamma   90.00
#
_symmetry.space_group_name_H-M   'P 1'
#
loop_
_entity.id
_entity.type
_entity.pdbx_description
1 polymer ?
#
loop_
_entity_poly.entity_id
_entity_poly.type
_entity_poly.pdbx_seq_one_letter_code
_entity_poly.pdbx_strand_id
1 'polypeptide(L)'
;HKILRQTNLAAAQDRSHTGPRYPYRLIFQAEPMSVEKTETRLMNKALHYLERYSASERRLREVLSRFATRKLLDTEPALVASAMTRVVEKCQRLGYVDDVAFAASQARSQRRQGKSTMAIRHRLRQHSLDDAAIAKALHNADIDQQDAELAAAIHFVRRRRLGPFFQGVLDQKTLHRHMGSLARAGFSM
;
A
#
# COMPACT_ATOMS: atom_id res chain seq x y z
N HIS A 1 11.76 -66.08 -54.26
CA HIS A 1 11.17 -67.26 -53.61
C HIS A 1 10.07 -66.76 -52.67
N LYS A 2 8.81 -66.82 -53.12
CA LYS A 2 7.86 -67.90 -52.90
C LYS A 2 7.63 -68.09 -51.37
N ILE A 3 6.50 -68.15 -50.83
CA ILE A 3 5.15 -68.68 -51.10
C ILE A 3 4.33 -68.43 -49.81
N LEU A 4 3.20 -68.04 -49.94
CA LEU A 4 1.79 -68.44 -49.87
C LEU A 4 1.13 -68.02 -48.51
N ARG A 5 0.06 -67.27 -48.61
CA ARG A 5 -1.35 -67.67 -48.60
C ARG A 5 -1.75 -68.55 -47.41
N GLN A 6 -2.64 -68.15 -46.57
CA GLN A 6 -4.10 -68.28 -46.66
C GLN A 6 -4.72 -67.89 -45.32
N THR A 7 -5.65 -66.98 -45.38
CA THR A 7 -7.06 -67.15 -44.99
C THR A 7 -7.34 -67.79 -43.62
N ASN A 8 -7.97 -67.02 -42.74
CA ASN A 8 -9.33 -67.34 -42.40
C ASN A 8 -10.10 -66.17 -41.77
N LEU A 9 -11.26 -66.01 -42.35
CA LEU A 9 -12.38 -65.22 -41.95
C LEU A 9 -13.05 -65.93 -40.77
N ALA A 10 -13.40 -65.26 -39.74
CA ALA A 10 -14.62 -65.36 -38.94
C ALA A 10 -14.32 -65.11 -37.44
N ALA A 11 -14.79 -64.08 -36.94
CA ALA A 11 -15.82 -64.01 -35.90
C ALA A 11 -15.84 -62.58 -35.39
N ALA A 12 -16.80 -61.87 -35.90
CA ALA A 12 -17.37 -60.74 -35.13
C ALA A 12 -17.96 -61.31 -33.87
N GLN A 13 -17.61 -60.78 -32.73
CA GLN A 13 -18.54 -60.57 -31.65
C GLN A 13 -17.83 -60.09 -30.39
N ASP A 14 -18.48 -59.08 -29.83
CA ASP A 14 -18.44 -58.72 -28.43
C ASP A 14 -17.18 -57.97 -27.93
N ARG A 15 -17.17 -56.68 -28.22
CA ARG A 15 -16.34 -55.73 -27.42
C ARG A 15 -17.25 -54.90 -26.52
N SER A 16 -17.90 -55.53 -25.58
CA SER A 16 -18.34 -54.85 -24.37
C SER A 16 -17.13 -54.63 -23.46
N HIS A 17 -16.31 -53.63 -23.81
CA HIS A 17 -15.31 -53.12 -22.88
C HIS A 17 -16.01 -52.19 -21.88
N THR A 18 -16.68 -52.80 -20.92
CA THR A 18 -16.96 -52.19 -19.63
C THR A 18 -15.70 -52.28 -18.78
N GLY A 19 -14.65 -51.53 -19.19
CA GLY A 19 -13.56 -51.22 -18.30
C GLY A 19 -14.04 -50.29 -17.20
N PRO A 20 -13.60 -50.44 -15.96
CA PRO A 20 -14.02 -49.51 -14.90
C PRO A 20 -13.63 -48.13 -15.31
N ARG A 21 -14.64 -47.25 -15.45
CA ARG A 21 -14.45 -45.81 -15.51
C ARG A 21 -13.85 -45.42 -14.17
N TYR A 22 -12.54 -45.26 -14.11
CA TYR A 22 -11.87 -44.67 -12.97
C TYR A 22 -12.37 -43.22 -12.80
N PRO A 23 -13.13 -42.91 -11.78
CA PRO A 23 -13.48 -41.55 -11.47
C PRO A 23 -12.32 -40.93 -10.67
N TYR A 24 -11.10 -41.02 -11.22
CA TYR A 24 -10.02 -40.21 -10.68
C TYR A 24 -10.11 -38.79 -11.28
N ARG A 25 -11.21 -38.13 -11.02
CA ARG A 25 -11.11 -36.74 -10.77
C ARG A 25 -10.37 -36.64 -9.44
N LEU A 26 -9.04 -36.68 -9.50
CA LEU A 26 -8.19 -36.16 -8.45
C LEU A 26 -8.68 -34.73 -8.24
N ILE A 27 -9.65 -34.60 -7.34
CA ILE A 27 -9.88 -33.36 -6.65
C ILE A 27 -8.53 -33.16 -5.96
N PHE A 28 -7.67 -32.36 -6.58
CA PHE A 28 -6.66 -31.63 -5.87
C PHE A 28 -7.45 -30.81 -4.86
N GLN A 29 -7.76 -31.41 -3.73
CA GLN A 29 -8.07 -30.69 -2.52
C GLN A 29 -6.78 -29.94 -2.24
N ALA A 30 -6.73 -28.69 -2.73
CA ALA A 30 -5.71 -27.78 -2.30
C ALA A 30 -5.77 -27.83 -0.77
N GLU A 31 -4.76 -28.41 -0.15
CA GLU A 31 -4.64 -28.48 1.31
C GLU A 31 -4.95 -27.07 1.82
N PRO A 32 -5.90 -26.92 2.74
CA PRO A 32 -6.22 -25.59 3.27
C PRO A 32 -4.92 -24.95 3.72
N MET A 33 -4.61 -23.76 3.19
CA MET A 33 -3.34 -23.10 3.46
C MET A 33 -3.18 -22.97 4.97
N SER A 34 -2.15 -23.60 5.53
CA SER A 34 -1.88 -23.52 6.96
C SER A 34 -1.61 -22.10 7.38
N VAL A 35 -1.93 -21.76 8.62
CA VAL A 35 -1.66 -20.44 9.24
C VAL A 35 -0.23 -20.00 8.96
N GLU A 36 0.74 -20.90 9.12
CA GLU A 36 2.17 -20.65 8.92
C GLU A 36 2.52 -20.28 7.47
N LYS A 37 1.95 -21.00 6.50
CA LYS A 37 2.17 -20.70 5.08
C LYS A 37 1.58 -19.34 4.69
N THR A 38 0.40 -19.01 5.22
CA THR A 38 -0.24 -17.71 5.01
C THR A 38 0.59 -16.57 5.61
N GLU A 39 1.05 -16.74 6.85
CA GLU A 39 1.90 -15.76 7.55
C GLU A 39 3.23 -15.56 6.81
N THR A 40 3.88 -16.64 6.37
CA THR A 40 5.13 -16.56 5.59
C THR A 40 4.93 -15.78 4.28
N ARG A 41 3.86 -16.03 3.54
CA ARG A 41 3.57 -15.30 2.29
C ARG A 41 3.30 -13.82 2.53
N LEU A 42 2.55 -13.49 3.59
CA LEU A 42 2.30 -12.11 3.99
C LEU A 42 3.59 -11.42 4.45
N MET A 43 4.43 -12.11 5.25
CA MET A 43 5.71 -11.59 5.71
C MET A 43 6.68 -11.31 4.56
N ASN A 44 6.82 -12.23 3.61
CA ASN A 44 7.64 -12.01 2.42
C ASN A 44 7.15 -10.79 1.62
N LYS A 45 5.83 -10.61 1.51
CA LYS A 45 5.25 -9.42 0.86
C LYS A 45 5.52 -8.15 1.64
N ALA A 46 5.45 -8.18 2.97
CA ALA A 46 5.77 -7.05 3.84
C ALA A 46 7.24 -6.62 3.67
N LEU A 47 8.16 -7.56 3.79
CA LEU A 47 9.61 -7.30 3.65
C LEU A 47 9.96 -6.73 2.28
N HIS A 48 9.46 -7.34 1.20
CA HIS A 48 9.67 -6.84 -0.15
C HIS A 48 9.14 -5.41 -0.38
N TYR A 49 8.07 -5.04 0.32
CA TYR A 49 7.53 -3.67 0.24
C TYR A 49 8.37 -2.70 1.09
N LEU A 50 8.69 -3.08 2.33
CA LEU A 50 9.41 -2.24 3.29
C LEU A 50 10.87 -2.03 2.94
N GLU A 51 11.49 -2.93 2.17
CA GLU A 51 12.83 -2.76 1.59
C GLU A 51 12.91 -1.49 0.70
N ARG A 52 11.81 -1.12 0.05
CA ARG A 52 11.77 -0.01 -0.90
C ARG A 52 11.06 1.24 -0.38
N TYR A 53 10.16 1.07 0.56
CA TYR A 53 9.26 2.13 1.00
C TYR A 53 9.13 2.17 2.51
N SER A 54 9.42 3.32 3.11
CA SER A 54 8.98 3.60 4.47
C SER A 54 7.45 3.70 4.50
N ALA A 55 6.82 3.03 5.46
CA ALA A 55 5.37 2.97 5.55
C ALA A 55 4.89 3.07 7.00
N SER A 56 3.70 3.65 7.17
CA SER A 56 2.94 3.52 8.41
C SER A 56 2.33 2.12 8.52
N GLU A 57 1.95 1.73 9.74
CA GLU A 57 1.20 0.49 10.00
C GLU A 57 -0.01 0.37 9.07
N ARG A 58 -0.85 1.43 9.01
CA ARG A 58 -2.01 1.48 8.12
C ARG A 58 -1.64 1.17 6.68
N ARG A 59 -0.57 1.82 6.18
CA ARG A 59 -0.14 1.62 4.79
C ARG A 59 0.32 0.19 4.53
N LEU A 60 1.05 -0.40 5.48
CA LEU A 60 1.45 -1.80 5.38
C LEU A 60 0.21 -2.71 5.34
N ARG A 61 -0.76 -2.53 6.25
CA ARG A 61 -2.03 -3.29 6.25
C ARG A 61 -2.76 -3.18 4.91
N GLU A 62 -2.85 -2.00 4.30
CA GLU A 62 -3.47 -1.80 2.97
C GLU A 62 -2.75 -2.58 1.86
N VAL A 63 -1.41 -2.62 1.90
CA VAL A 63 -0.60 -3.38 0.92
C VAL A 63 -0.82 -4.88 1.07
N LEU A 64 -0.81 -5.37 2.32
CA LEU A 64 -1.03 -6.79 2.61
C LEU A 64 -2.47 -7.23 2.28
N SER A 65 -3.47 -6.40 2.58
CA SER A 65 -4.87 -6.66 2.22
C SER A 65 -5.03 -6.80 0.70
N ARG A 66 -4.50 -5.86 -0.08
CA ARG A 66 -4.53 -5.95 -1.55
C ARG A 66 -3.79 -7.17 -2.11
N PHE A 67 -2.72 -7.59 -1.45
CA PHE A 67 -2.02 -8.82 -1.81
C PHE A 67 -2.89 -10.04 -1.48
N ALA A 68 -3.48 -10.10 -0.29
CA ALA A 68 -4.34 -11.20 0.14
C ALA A 68 -5.54 -11.38 -0.80
N THR A 69 -6.25 -10.31 -1.13
CA THR A 69 -7.38 -10.31 -2.07
C THR A 69 -7.03 -10.87 -3.46
N ARG A 70 -5.77 -10.79 -3.88
CA ARG A 70 -5.34 -11.28 -5.21
C ARG A 70 -4.66 -12.65 -5.20
N LYS A 71 -4.04 -13.00 -4.08
CA LYS A 71 -3.12 -14.16 -4.03
C LYS A 71 -3.45 -15.19 -2.96
N LEU A 72 -4.43 -14.92 -2.10
CA LEU A 72 -4.87 -15.80 -1.02
C LEU A 72 -6.38 -16.07 -1.11
N LEU A 73 -6.89 -16.24 -2.35
CA LEU A 73 -8.33 -16.39 -2.63
C LEU A 73 -8.93 -17.63 -1.98
N ASP A 74 -8.14 -18.70 -1.87
CA ASP A 74 -8.58 -19.99 -1.32
C ASP A 74 -8.33 -20.08 0.20
N THR A 75 -7.97 -18.95 0.85
CA THR A 75 -7.67 -18.91 2.29
C THR A 75 -8.83 -18.25 3.02
N GLU A 76 -9.23 -18.84 4.13
CA GLU A 76 -10.31 -18.29 4.96
C GLU A 76 -10.00 -16.83 5.38
N PRO A 77 -10.95 -15.89 5.24
CA PRO A 77 -10.74 -14.48 5.57
C PRO A 77 -10.31 -14.23 7.01
N ALA A 78 -10.85 -14.98 7.96
CA ALA A 78 -10.48 -14.86 9.38
C ALA A 78 -9.02 -15.28 9.64
N LEU A 79 -8.56 -16.32 8.96
CA LEU A 79 -7.16 -16.76 9.01
C LEU A 79 -6.23 -15.72 8.40
N VAL A 80 -6.59 -15.13 7.26
CA VAL A 80 -5.83 -14.04 6.62
C VAL A 80 -5.74 -12.84 7.54
N ALA A 81 -6.84 -12.41 8.16
CA ALA A 81 -6.87 -11.27 9.07
C ALA A 81 -5.96 -11.50 10.29
N SER A 82 -6.05 -12.68 10.92
CA SER A 82 -5.22 -13.08 12.05
C SER A 82 -3.72 -13.12 11.68
N ALA A 83 -3.37 -13.74 10.56
CA ALA A 83 -2.00 -13.79 10.06
C ALA A 83 -1.45 -12.39 9.73
N MET A 84 -2.27 -11.53 9.13
CA MET A 84 -1.90 -10.14 8.83
C MET A 84 -1.57 -9.36 10.11
N THR A 85 -2.38 -9.51 11.16
CA THR A 85 -2.14 -8.84 12.45
C THR A 85 -0.80 -9.26 13.03
N ARG A 86 -0.50 -10.58 13.08
CA ARG A 86 0.79 -11.09 13.56
C ARG A 86 1.98 -10.58 12.74
N VAL A 87 1.84 -10.53 11.41
CA VAL A 87 2.91 -10.01 10.53
C VAL A 87 3.17 -8.53 10.81
N VAL A 88 2.12 -7.72 10.94
CA VAL A 88 2.27 -6.29 11.22
C VAL A 88 2.92 -6.06 12.58
N GLU A 89 2.45 -6.73 13.63
CA GLU A 89 3.05 -6.68 14.97
C GLU A 89 4.53 -7.12 14.96
N LYS A 90 4.86 -8.15 14.18
CA LYS A 90 6.24 -8.59 14.02
C LYS A 90 7.10 -7.53 13.32
N CYS A 91 6.58 -6.86 12.28
CA CYS A 91 7.27 -5.77 11.61
C CYS A 91 7.51 -4.58 12.55
N GLN A 92 6.55 -4.26 13.43
CA GLN A 92 6.68 -3.22 14.45
C GLN A 92 7.76 -3.58 15.47
N ARG A 93 7.71 -4.79 16.04
CA ARG A 93 8.72 -5.27 17.02
C ARG A 93 10.14 -5.28 16.46
N LEU A 94 10.29 -5.56 15.17
CA LEU A 94 11.58 -5.57 14.49
C LEU A 94 12.02 -4.17 14.02
N GLY A 95 11.19 -3.11 14.26
CA GLY A 95 11.49 -1.75 13.84
C GLY A 95 11.37 -1.49 12.32
N TYR A 96 10.79 -2.43 11.56
CA TYR A 96 10.53 -2.22 10.13
C TYR A 96 9.38 -1.25 9.87
N VAL A 97 8.48 -1.11 10.83
CA VAL A 97 7.38 -0.15 10.85
C VAL A 97 7.46 0.62 12.15
N ASP A 98 7.63 1.92 12.04
CA ASP A 98 7.64 2.88 13.14
C ASP A 98 6.84 4.11 12.69
N ASP A 99 5.63 4.23 13.21
CA ASP A 99 4.71 5.31 12.86
C ASP A 99 5.22 6.67 13.34
N VAL A 100 5.99 6.73 14.43
CA VAL A 100 6.59 7.98 14.94
C VAL A 100 7.70 8.46 14.01
N ALA A 101 8.62 7.57 13.65
CA ALA A 101 9.69 7.88 12.70
C ALA A 101 9.13 8.21 11.31
N PHE A 102 8.10 7.48 10.85
CA PHE A 102 7.39 7.76 9.62
C PHE A 102 6.76 9.16 9.63
N ALA A 103 6.02 9.50 10.69
CA ALA A 103 5.39 10.82 10.84
C ALA A 103 6.42 11.96 10.81
N ALA A 104 7.52 11.83 11.55
CA ALA A 104 8.59 12.83 11.59
C ALA A 104 9.25 13.01 10.21
N SER A 105 9.52 11.92 9.50
CA SER A 105 10.08 11.96 8.15
C SER A 105 9.13 12.63 7.16
N GLN A 106 7.84 12.29 7.21
CA GLN A 106 6.81 12.89 6.37
C GLN A 106 6.63 14.38 6.66
N ALA A 107 6.58 14.78 7.93
CA ALA A 107 6.47 16.18 8.33
C ALA A 107 7.63 17.01 7.75
N ARG A 108 8.88 16.58 7.97
CA ARG A 108 10.07 17.23 7.41
C ARG A 108 10.04 17.33 5.88
N SER A 109 9.65 16.25 5.21
CA SER A 109 9.55 16.24 3.74
C SER A 109 8.52 17.23 3.23
N GLN A 110 7.35 17.30 3.86
CA GLN A 110 6.28 18.21 3.46
C GLN A 110 6.59 19.67 3.80
N ARG A 111 7.30 19.94 4.92
CA ARG A 111 7.82 21.28 5.23
C ARG A 111 8.76 21.78 4.14
N ARG A 112 9.73 20.95 3.72
CA ARG A 112 10.61 21.32 2.59
C ARG A 112 9.87 21.59 1.29
N GLN A 113 8.68 21.02 1.11
CA GLN A 113 7.80 21.28 -0.04
C GLN A 113 6.93 22.54 0.13
N GLY A 114 7.04 23.25 1.22
CA GLY A 114 6.24 24.44 1.51
C GLY A 114 4.77 24.10 1.82
N LYS A 115 4.51 23.04 2.58
CA LYS A 115 3.17 22.71 3.05
C LYS A 115 2.90 23.35 4.39
N SER A 116 1.67 23.89 4.56
CA SER A 116 1.20 24.43 5.83
C SER A 116 1.08 23.34 6.90
N THR A 117 1.12 23.74 8.16
CA THR A 117 0.84 22.88 9.31
C THR A 117 -0.49 22.13 9.17
N MET A 118 -1.53 22.83 8.72
CA MET A 118 -2.85 22.23 8.51
C MET A 118 -2.83 21.14 7.43
N ALA A 119 -2.15 21.39 6.32
CA ALA A 119 -2.02 20.41 5.24
C ALA A 119 -1.23 19.17 5.68
N ILE A 120 -0.16 19.37 6.46
CA ILE A 120 0.65 18.26 7.00
C ILE A 120 -0.17 17.44 8.00
N ARG A 121 -0.86 18.08 8.94
CA ARG A 121 -1.77 17.40 9.90
C ARG A 121 -2.82 16.57 9.17
N HIS A 122 -3.49 17.14 8.19
CA HIS A 122 -4.49 16.43 7.39
C HIS A 122 -3.89 15.19 6.72
N ARG A 123 -2.71 15.32 6.13
CA ARG A 123 -2.03 14.20 5.47
C ARG A 123 -1.63 13.09 6.45
N LEU A 124 -1.11 13.44 7.63
CA LEU A 124 -0.70 12.48 8.64
C LEU A 124 -1.91 11.74 9.25
N ARG A 125 -3.04 12.44 9.47
CA ARG A 125 -4.28 11.78 9.89
C ARG A 125 -4.78 10.71 8.92
N GLN A 126 -4.53 10.88 7.62
CA GLN A 126 -4.84 9.85 6.60
C GLN A 126 -4.03 8.56 6.80
N HIS A 127 -2.96 8.58 7.58
CA HIS A 127 -2.18 7.42 7.96
C HIS A 127 -2.58 6.82 9.32
N SER A 128 -3.72 7.25 9.88
CA SER A 128 -4.26 6.84 11.19
C SER A 128 -3.36 7.15 12.38
N LEU A 129 -2.52 8.18 12.23
CA LEU A 129 -1.73 8.70 13.33
C LEU A 129 -2.61 9.55 14.25
N ASP A 130 -2.40 9.44 15.55
CA ASP A 130 -3.08 10.27 16.54
C ASP A 130 -2.55 11.72 16.54
N ASP A 131 -3.33 12.62 17.13
CA ASP A 131 -2.98 14.04 17.16
C ASP A 131 -1.73 14.33 18.01
N ALA A 132 -1.41 13.50 19.02
CA ALA A 132 -0.21 13.66 19.83
C ALA A 132 1.05 13.28 19.04
N ALA A 133 1.03 12.16 18.31
CA ALA A 133 2.12 11.77 17.41
C ALA A 133 2.32 12.80 16.29
N ILE A 134 1.23 13.34 15.72
CA ILE A 134 1.29 14.39 14.71
C ILE A 134 1.90 15.67 15.27
N ALA A 135 1.49 16.10 16.46
CA ALA A 135 2.05 17.29 17.11
C ALA A 135 3.56 17.14 17.37
N LYS A 136 3.99 15.99 17.89
CA LYS A 136 5.39 15.66 18.12
C LYS A 136 6.18 15.64 16.81
N ALA A 137 5.62 15.06 15.75
CA ALA A 137 6.28 15.02 14.44
C ALA A 137 6.47 16.41 13.82
N LEU A 138 5.48 17.30 13.96
CA LEU A 138 5.57 18.69 13.52
C LEU A 138 6.59 19.47 14.34
N HIS A 139 6.55 19.35 15.68
CA HIS A 139 7.53 19.98 16.56
C HIS A 139 8.95 19.59 16.16
N ASN A 140 9.21 18.29 15.97
CA ASN A 140 10.54 17.79 15.56
C ASN A 140 10.92 18.20 14.13
N ALA A 141 9.94 18.48 13.26
CA ALA A 141 10.23 18.96 11.91
C ALA A 141 10.59 20.44 11.87
N ASP A 142 10.10 21.20 12.83
CA ASP A 142 10.20 22.66 12.90
C ASP A 142 11.26 23.14 13.92
N ILE A 143 11.96 22.22 14.64
CA ILE A 143 12.83 22.51 15.77
C ILE A 143 13.99 23.48 15.41
N ASP A 144 14.47 23.42 14.18
CA ASP A 144 15.57 24.26 13.70
C ASP A 144 15.09 25.52 12.95
N GLN A 145 13.79 25.78 12.92
CA GLN A 145 13.18 26.90 12.18
C GLN A 145 12.32 27.77 13.08
N GLN A 146 12.77 29.00 13.30
CA GLN A 146 12.07 29.95 14.16
C GLN A 146 10.64 30.29 13.68
N ASP A 147 10.38 30.24 12.37
CA ASP A 147 9.07 30.51 11.75
C ASP A 147 8.81 29.55 10.59
N ALA A 148 8.73 28.25 10.90
CA ALA A 148 8.55 27.20 9.89
C ALA A 148 7.29 27.38 9.01
N GLU A 149 6.19 27.91 9.61
CA GLU A 149 4.96 28.19 8.87
C GLU A 149 5.13 29.35 7.89
N LEU A 150 5.80 30.43 8.30
CA LEU A 150 6.10 31.57 7.42
C LEU A 150 7.05 31.16 6.29
N ALA A 151 8.10 30.39 6.61
CA ALA A 151 9.02 29.88 5.60
C ALA A 151 8.31 29.00 4.56
N ALA A 152 7.39 28.14 5.00
CA ALA A 152 6.55 27.34 4.12
C ALA A 152 5.60 28.21 3.26
N ALA A 153 5.01 29.25 3.84
CA ALA A 153 4.17 30.20 3.10
C ALA A 153 4.96 30.95 2.03
N ILE A 154 6.16 31.45 2.36
CA ILE A 154 7.06 32.10 1.40
C ILE A 154 7.41 31.15 0.25
N HIS A 155 7.76 29.91 0.57
CA HIS A 155 8.03 28.89 -0.44
C HIS A 155 6.82 28.64 -1.34
N PHE A 156 5.62 28.56 -0.77
CA PHE A 156 4.37 28.37 -1.50
C PHE A 156 4.08 29.54 -2.46
N VAL A 157 4.15 30.80 -1.98
CA VAL A 157 3.83 31.99 -2.80
C VAL A 157 4.87 32.19 -3.91
N ARG A 158 6.15 31.91 -3.63
CA ARG A 158 7.22 31.98 -4.65
C ARG A 158 6.96 30.98 -5.77
N ARG A 159 6.71 29.72 -5.43
CA ARG A 159 6.44 28.65 -6.41
C ARG A 159 5.18 28.92 -7.24
N ARG A 160 4.16 29.52 -6.64
CA ARG A 160 2.90 29.87 -7.29
C ARG A 160 2.91 31.23 -7.96
N ARG A 161 4.00 31.98 -7.82
CA ARG A 161 4.12 33.36 -8.31
C ARG A 161 2.98 34.23 -7.79
N LEU A 162 2.73 34.22 -6.48
CA LEU A 162 1.70 34.99 -5.82
C LEU A 162 2.31 36.21 -5.10
N GLY A 163 1.50 37.22 -4.77
CA GLY A 163 1.92 38.38 -4.00
C GLY A 163 3.16 39.05 -4.60
N PRO A 164 4.25 39.25 -3.83
CA PRO A 164 5.49 39.90 -4.32
C PRO A 164 6.18 39.21 -5.50
N PHE A 165 5.87 37.95 -5.74
CA PHE A 165 6.43 37.16 -6.85
C PHE A 165 5.53 37.15 -8.09
N PHE A 166 4.41 37.87 -8.08
CA PHE A 166 3.52 38.03 -9.20
C PHE A 166 4.05 39.09 -10.16
N GLN A 167 4.08 38.82 -11.46
CA GLN A 167 4.65 39.71 -12.47
C GLN A 167 3.60 40.61 -13.12
N GLY A 168 2.32 40.53 -12.74
CA GLY A 168 1.25 41.34 -13.26
C GLY A 168 0.86 42.48 -12.32
N VAL A 169 -0.19 43.21 -12.66
CA VAL A 169 -0.75 44.28 -11.80
C VAL A 169 -1.40 43.63 -10.57
N LEU A 170 -0.95 44.02 -9.40
CA LEU A 170 -1.49 43.56 -8.12
C LEU A 170 -2.65 44.49 -7.69
N ASP A 171 -3.78 44.35 -8.38
CA ASP A 171 -5.01 45.05 -7.98
C ASP A 171 -5.68 44.33 -6.81
N GLN A 172 -6.69 44.94 -6.21
CA GLN A 172 -7.39 44.38 -5.04
C GLN A 172 -8.04 43.02 -5.31
N LYS A 173 -8.57 42.78 -6.50
CA LYS A 173 -9.18 41.55 -6.92
C LYS A 173 -8.13 40.41 -7.01
N THR A 174 -6.98 40.71 -7.58
CA THR A 174 -5.84 39.81 -7.69
C THR A 174 -5.27 39.47 -6.31
N LEU A 175 -5.11 40.48 -5.45
CA LEU A 175 -4.67 40.28 -4.06
C LEU A 175 -5.63 39.33 -3.32
N HIS A 176 -6.93 39.58 -3.40
CA HIS A 176 -7.95 38.73 -2.77
C HIS A 176 -7.88 37.27 -3.25
N ARG A 177 -7.66 37.07 -4.55
CA ARG A 177 -7.48 35.76 -5.13
C ARG A 177 -6.22 35.07 -4.61
N HIS A 178 -5.11 35.81 -4.44
CA HIS A 178 -3.87 35.29 -3.88
C HIS A 178 -4.03 34.88 -2.40
N MET A 179 -4.69 35.73 -1.61
CA MET A 179 -5.03 35.41 -0.21
C MET A 179 -5.93 34.17 -0.11
N GLY A 180 -6.96 34.07 -0.96
CA GLY A 180 -7.79 32.85 -1.06
C GLY A 180 -7.02 31.60 -1.43
N SER A 181 -5.94 31.72 -2.23
CA SER A 181 -5.05 30.60 -2.55
C SER A 181 -4.25 30.12 -1.33
N LEU A 182 -3.74 31.05 -0.51
CA LEU A 182 -3.05 30.73 0.75
C LEU A 182 -4.00 30.08 1.75
N ALA A 183 -5.18 30.65 1.93
CA ALA A 183 -6.20 30.10 2.83
C ALA A 183 -6.59 28.67 2.45
N ARG A 184 -6.84 28.40 1.16
CA ARG A 184 -7.12 27.03 0.67
C ARG A 184 -5.94 26.08 0.82
N ALA A 185 -4.72 26.59 0.85
CA ALA A 185 -3.52 25.78 1.13
C ALA A 185 -3.31 25.54 2.64
N GLY A 186 -4.17 26.12 3.50
CA GLY A 186 -4.17 25.94 4.94
C GLY A 186 -3.22 26.85 5.70
N PHE A 187 -2.80 27.96 5.11
CA PHE A 187 -2.08 29.02 5.84
C PHE A 187 -3.09 29.95 6.51
N SER A 188 -2.87 30.20 7.83
CA SER A 188 -3.60 31.24 8.55
C SER A 188 -3.11 32.62 8.09
N MET A 189 -4.04 33.56 8.00
CA MET A 189 -3.74 34.97 7.75
C MET A 189 -3.71 35.74 9.05
#